data_0edfcd2d07bfc7489e2bc3ee9e51924a
#
_entry.id   0edfcd2d07bfc7489e2bc3ee9e51924a
#
_cell.length_a   1.000
_cell.length_b   1.000
_cell.length_c   1.000
_cell.angle_alpha   90.00
_cell.angle_beta   90.00
_cell.angle_gamma   90.00
#
_symmetry.space_group_name_H-M   'P 1'
#
loop_
_entity.id
_entity.type
_entity.pdbx_description
1 polymer ?
#
loop_
_entity_poly.entity_id
_entity_poly.type
_entity_poly.pdbx_seq_one_letter_code
_entity_poly.pdbx_strand_id
1 'polypeptide(L)'
;LVVRTFVADLIERFGGRIQRFPVILTSSDETGYEVIFTLEAPKGLIDLARADEYQFHEASDLEVDLRYGGIPLRQKGMLYKVYDLYIDSERAKGLTIFRPWEYASLIISGELKRAFEAAGVTGIQYRRVS
;
A
#
# COMPACT_ATOMS: atom_id res chain seq x y z
N LEU A 1 -6.01 -0.12 5.50
CA LEU A 1 -7.01 0.24 4.50
C LEU A 1 -8.35 -0.43 4.83
N VAL A 2 -9.42 0.36 4.89
CA VAL A 2 -10.79 -0.15 5.08
C VAL A 2 -11.50 -0.18 3.74
N VAL A 3 -12.05 -1.33 3.39
CA VAL A 3 -12.75 -1.54 2.11
C VAL A 3 -14.07 -2.29 2.34
N ARG A 4 -14.95 -2.25 1.37
CA ARG A 4 -16.11 -3.15 1.35
C ARG A 4 -15.62 -4.58 1.07
N THR A 5 -16.34 -5.56 1.61
CA THR A 5 -16.02 -6.99 1.47
C THR A 5 -15.82 -7.40 0.01
N PHE A 6 -16.66 -6.93 -0.92
CA PHE A 6 -16.51 -7.29 -2.34
C PHE A 6 -15.20 -6.79 -2.96
N VAL A 7 -14.64 -5.68 -2.45
CA VAL A 7 -13.34 -5.16 -2.91
C VAL A 7 -12.21 -6.10 -2.46
N ALA A 8 -12.27 -6.58 -1.22
CA ALA A 8 -11.31 -7.56 -0.72
C ALA A 8 -11.40 -8.88 -1.50
N ASP A 9 -12.61 -9.35 -1.81
CA ASP A 9 -12.82 -10.53 -2.65
C ASP A 9 -12.22 -10.34 -4.06
N LEU A 10 -12.36 -9.16 -4.61
CA LEU A 10 -11.83 -8.82 -5.93
C LEU A 10 -10.29 -8.83 -5.93
N ILE A 11 -9.66 -8.28 -4.88
CA ILE A 11 -8.21 -8.32 -4.72
C ILE A 11 -7.70 -9.76 -4.73
N GLU A 12 -8.30 -10.64 -3.95
CA GLU A 12 -7.88 -12.05 -3.88
C GLU A 12 -8.13 -12.78 -5.21
N ARG A 13 -9.22 -12.49 -5.89
CA ARG A 13 -9.54 -13.06 -7.20
C ARG A 13 -8.46 -12.74 -8.24
N PHE A 14 -7.86 -11.56 -8.17
CA PHE A 14 -6.76 -11.14 -9.04
C PHE A 14 -5.37 -11.53 -8.52
N GLY A 15 -5.31 -12.41 -7.52
CA GLY A 15 -4.07 -12.95 -6.98
C GLY A 15 -3.40 -12.08 -5.91
N GLY A 16 -4.08 -11.07 -5.40
CA GLY A 16 -3.57 -10.25 -4.30
C GLY A 16 -3.52 -11.04 -3.00
N ARG A 17 -2.38 -10.97 -2.31
CA ARG A 17 -2.19 -11.60 -1.01
C ARG A 17 -2.41 -10.59 0.10
N ILE A 18 -3.52 -10.75 0.82
CA ILE A 18 -3.94 -9.84 1.88
C ILE A 18 -4.38 -10.61 3.13
N GLN A 19 -4.21 -9.97 4.28
CA GLN A 19 -4.94 -10.34 5.50
C GLN A 19 -6.22 -9.51 5.58
N ARG A 20 -7.29 -10.12 6.07
CA ARG A 20 -8.64 -9.55 6.11
C ARG A 20 -9.21 -9.66 7.51
N PHE A 21 -9.77 -8.57 8.01
CA PHE A 21 -10.44 -8.52 9.31
C PHE A 21 -11.78 -7.80 9.17
N PRO A 22 -12.92 -8.45 9.48
CA PRO A 22 -14.20 -7.79 9.45
C PRO A 22 -14.26 -6.66 10.48
N VAL A 23 -14.89 -5.55 10.10
CA VAL A 23 -15.09 -4.39 10.99
C VAL A 23 -16.53 -3.90 10.90
N ILE A 24 -16.98 -3.27 11.97
CA ILE A 24 -18.26 -2.59 12.05
C ILE A 24 -17.99 -1.10 12.17
N LEU A 25 -18.63 -0.30 11.32
CA LEU A 25 -18.52 1.15 11.41
C LEU A 25 -19.38 1.64 12.57
N THR A 26 -18.75 2.13 13.64
CA THR A 26 -19.42 2.50 14.89
C THR A 26 -20.41 3.66 14.74
N SER A 27 -20.21 4.54 13.77
CA SER A 27 -21.10 5.69 13.51
C SER A 27 -22.44 5.30 12.90
N SER A 28 -22.56 4.13 12.26
CA SER A 28 -23.73 3.71 11.52
C SER A 28 -24.14 2.25 11.78
N ASP A 29 -23.40 1.52 12.61
CA ASP A 29 -23.50 0.07 12.82
C ASP A 29 -23.48 -0.74 11.50
N GLU A 30 -22.89 -0.15 10.44
CA GLU A 30 -22.80 -0.80 9.14
C GLU A 30 -21.80 -1.96 9.17
N THR A 31 -22.22 -3.08 8.60
CA THR A 31 -21.40 -4.26 8.33
C THR A 31 -20.99 -4.32 6.85
N GLY A 32 -20.22 -5.33 6.46
CA GLY A 32 -19.78 -5.51 5.08
C GLY A 32 -18.53 -4.71 4.74
N TYR A 33 -17.79 -4.30 5.77
CA TYR A 33 -16.47 -3.68 5.64
C TYR A 33 -15.40 -4.55 6.27
N GLU A 34 -14.20 -4.44 5.74
CA GLU A 34 -13.02 -5.15 6.23
C GLU A 34 -11.80 -4.20 6.27
N VAL A 35 -10.98 -4.37 7.28
CA VAL A 35 -9.60 -3.86 7.24
C VAL A 35 -8.76 -4.88 6.50
N ILE A 36 -7.98 -4.41 5.55
CA ILE A 36 -7.05 -5.26 4.80
C ILE A 36 -5.62 -4.78 4.96
N PHE A 37 -4.70 -5.74 5.00
CA PHE A 37 -3.26 -5.53 5.00
C PHE A 37 -2.65 -6.36 3.88
N THR A 38 -1.79 -5.75 3.06
CA THR A 38 -1.04 -6.54 2.08
C THR A 38 0.03 -7.36 2.77
N LEU A 39 0.20 -8.61 2.32
CA LEU A 39 1.26 -9.51 2.77
C LEU A 39 2.54 -9.34 1.96
N GLU A 40 2.49 -8.60 0.86
CA GLU A 40 3.64 -8.36 -0.01
C GLU A 40 4.30 -7.02 0.35
N ALA A 41 5.52 -7.10 0.87
CA ALA A 41 6.36 -5.95 1.20
C ALA A 41 7.77 -6.15 0.60
N PRO A 42 7.89 -6.19 -0.73
CA PRO A 42 9.15 -6.49 -1.39
C PRO A 42 10.16 -5.34 -1.22
N LYS A 43 11.44 -5.70 -1.12
CA LYS A 43 12.57 -4.77 -1.08
C LYS A 43 13.18 -4.58 -2.46
N GLY A 44 13.74 -3.40 -2.69
CA GLY A 44 14.51 -3.12 -3.89
C GLY A 44 13.69 -3.02 -5.18
N LEU A 45 12.39 -2.73 -5.08
CA LEU A 45 11.54 -2.49 -6.25
C LEU A 45 11.57 -1.05 -6.73
N ILE A 46 11.98 -0.11 -5.89
CA ILE A 46 12.00 1.31 -6.26
C ILE A 46 13.25 1.57 -7.09
N ASP A 47 13.05 2.09 -8.28
CA ASP A 47 14.13 2.49 -9.18
C ASP A 47 14.57 3.92 -8.86
N LEU A 48 15.52 4.05 -7.94
CA LEU A 48 16.05 5.34 -7.51
C LEU A 48 16.89 6.03 -8.59
N ALA A 49 17.43 5.29 -9.56
CA ALA A 49 18.20 5.89 -10.64
C ALA A 49 17.34 6.76 -11.57
N ARG A 50 16.03 6.49 -11.61
CA ARG A 50 15.06 7.25 -12.40
C ARG A 50 14.32 8.32 -11.60
N ALA A 51 14.41 8.28 -10.27
CA ALA A 51 13.75 9.26 -9.41
C ALA A 51 14.51 10.59 -9.45
N ASP A 52 13.80 11.69 -9.71
CA ASP A 52 14.42 13.02 -9.80
C ASP A 52 14.86 13.53 -8.44
N GLU A 53 14.03 13.36 -7.43
CA GLU A 53 14.33 13.77 -6.07
C GLU A 53 13.83 12.73 -5.07
N TYR A 54 14.70 12.30 -4.17
CA TYR A 54 14.33 11.43 -3.06
C TYR A 54 15.17 11.72 -1.82
N GLN A 55 14.62 11.37 -0.67
CA GLN A 55 15.29 11.48 0.62
C GLN A 55 14.91 10.29 1.50
N PHE A 56 15.92 9.67 2.10
CA PHE A 56 15.72 8.61 3.10
C PHE A 56 15.59 9.19 4.51
N HIS A 57 14.88 8.46 5.36
CA HIS A 57 14.91 8.71 6.80
C HIS A 57 16.28 8.37 7.37
N GLU A 58 16.82 9.31 8.12
CA GLU A 58 17.99 9.09 8.94
C GLU A 58 17.60 8.51 10.31
N ALA A 59 18.58 7.97 11.04
CA ALA A 59 18.33 7.43 12.39
C ALA A 59 17.79 8.49 13.36
N SER A 60 18.17 9.76 13.18
CA SER A 60 17.69 10.91 13.97
C SER A 60 16.22 11.30 13.69
N ASP A 61 15.67 10.86 12.56
CA ASP A 61 14.28 11.16 12.18
C ASP A 61 13.28 10.13 12.71
N LEU A 62 13.75 9.16 13.49
CA LEU A 62 12.91 8.12 14.07
C LEU A 62 12.00 8.73 15.13
N GLU A 63 10.73 8.87 14.82
CA GLU A 63 9.69 9.19 15.76
C GLU A 63 9.19 7.93 16.44
N VAL A 64 8.91 8.05 17.74
CA VAL A 64 8.41 6.95 18.55
C VAL A 64 7.00 7.29 19.01
N ASP A 65 6.05 6.42 18.76
CA ASP A 65 4.70 6.58 19.30
C ASP A 65 4.61 6.00 20.70
N LEU A 66 4.70 6.88 21.69
CA LEU A 66 4.64 6.51 23.11
C LEU A 66 3.31 5.89 23.53
N ARG A 67 2.23 6.15 22.79
CA ARG A 67 0.90 5.58 23.07
C ARG A 67 0.86 4.07 22.84
N TYR A 68 1.72 3.56 22.00
CA TYR A 68 1.82 2.15 21.61
C TYR A 68 3.11 1.48 22.08
N GLY A 69 3.64 1.91 23.24
CA GLY A 69 4.82 1.28 23.83
C GLY A 69 6.14 1.62 23.15
N GLY A 70 6.22 2.76 22.49
CA GLY A 70 7.46 3.23 21.89
C GLY A 70 7.81 2.57 20.56
N ILE A 71 6.84 2.13 19.79
CA ILE A 71 7.06 1.54 18.47
C ILE A 71 7.51 2.64 17.49
N PRO A 72 8.65 2.44 16.76
CA PRO A 72 9.08 3.38 15.75
C PRO A 72 8.04 3.52 14.65
N LEU A 73 7.60 4.76 14.38
CA LEU A 73 6.65 5.07 13.30
C LEU A 73 7.31 4.99 11.92
N ARG A 74 8.64 5.19 11.89
CA ARG A 74 9.44 5.21 10.68
C ARG A 74 10.77 4.53 10.94
N GLN A 75 11.31 3.89 9.93
CA GLN A 75 12.57 3.15 10.04
C GLN A 75 13.62 3.74 9.11
N LYS A 76 14.89 3.69 9.56
CA LYS A 76 16.05 4.02 8.72
C LYS A 76 16.01 3.18 7.44
N GLY A 77 16.28 3.82 6.30
CA GLY A 77 16.24 3.19 4.99
C GLY A 77 14.87 3.24 4.30
N MET A 78 13.83 3.76 4.97
CA MET A 78 12.57 4.08 4.31
C MET A 78 12.65 5.48 3.67
N LEU A 79 12.01 5.62 2.51
CA LEU A 79 11.92 6.91 1.84
C LEU A 79 11.02 7.86 2.61
N TYR A 80 11.57 9.02 2.93
CA TYR A 80 10.82 10.14 3.50
C TYR A 80 10.05 10.90 2.43
N LYS A 81 10.70 11.11 1.29
CA LYS A 81 10.19 11.93 0.21
C LYS A 81 10.64 11.35 -1.13
N VAL A 82 9.72 11.28 -2.05
CA VAL A 82 9.98 10.95 -3.45
C VAL A 82 8.93 11.67 -4.30
N TYR A 83 9.36 12.42 -5.30
CA TYR A 83 8.44 13.15 -6.17
C TYR A 83 7.86 12.26 -7.25
N ASP A 84 8.70 11.60 -7.98
CA ASP A 84 8.28 10.65 -9.01
C ASP A 84 8.75 9.25 -8.61
N LEU A 85 7.78 8.43 -8.25
CA LEU A 85 8.02 7.05 -7.86
C LEU A 85 8.09 6.19 -9.11
N TYR A 86 9.24 5.59 -9.32
CA TYR A 86 9.47 4.59 -10.37
C TYR A 86 9.63 3.22 -9.75
N ILE A 87 8.91 2.25 -10.29
CA ILE A 87 8.98 0.85 -9.87
C ILE A 87 9.63 0.04 -10.97
N ASP A 88 10.55 -0.84 -10.58
CA ASP A 88 11.11 -1.83 -11.49
C ASP A 88 10.01 -2.81 -11.89
N SER A 89 9.49 -2.65 -13.10
CA SER A 89 8.36 -3.41 -13.61
C SER A 89 8.65 -4.91 -13.77
N GLU A 90 9.90 -5.27 -14.07
CA GLU A 90 10.29 -6.68 -14.20
C GLU A 90 10.28 -7.37 -12.84
N ARG A 91 10.79 -6.70 -11.81
CA ARG A 91 10.78 -7.23 -10.44
C ARG A 91 9.38 -7.23 -9.82
N ALA A 92 8.54 -6.27 -10.20
CA ALA A 92 7.15 -6.19 -9.74
C ALA A 92 6.20 -7.14 -10.47
N LYS A 93 6.68 -7.83 -11.50
CA LYS A 93 5.88 -8.76 -12.30
C LYS A 93 5.26 -9.85 -11.42
N GLY A 94 3.94 -10.02 -11.55
CA GLY A 94 3.18 -10.98 -10.74
C GLY A 94 2.68 -10.44 -9.39
N LEU A 95 3.08 -9.24 -8.99
CA LEU A 95 2.53 -8.59 -7.80
C LEU A 95 1.24 -7.86 -8.16
N THR A 96 0.18 -8.18 -7.45
CA THR A 96 -1.15 -7.57 -7.68
C THR A 96 -1.40 -6.37 -6.78
N ILE A 97 -1.07 -6.51 -5.52
CA ILE A 97 -1.15 -5.45 -4.51
C ILE A 97 0.02 -5.62 -3.55
N PHE A 98 0.77 -4.54 -3.34
CA PHE A 98 1.96 -4.59 -2.48
C PHE A 98 2.30 -3.22 -1.93
N ARG A 99 3.12 -3.22 -0.90
CA ARG A 99 3.72 -2.01 -0.34
C ARG A 99 5.23 -2.20 -0.40
N PRO A 100 5.96 -1.42 -1.19
CA PRO A 100 7.42 -1.46 -1.15
C PRO A 100 7.90 -1.27 0.29
N TRP A 101 8.88 -2.06 0.72
CA TRP A 101 9.38 -1.95 2.09
C TRP A 101 9.92 -0.55 2.39
N GLU A 102 10.54 0.06 1.41
CA GLU A 102 11.17 1.38 1.53
C GLU A 102 10.17 2.55 1.49
N TYR A 103 8.91 2.31 1.10
CA TYR A 103 7.94 3.39 0.91
C TYR A 103 6.53 2.98 1.30
N ALA A 104 5.90 3.78 2.14
CA ALA A 104 4.63 3.42 2.78
C ALA A 104 3.38 3.43 1.87
N SER A 105 3.53 3.72 0.59
CA SER A 105 2.38 3.74 -0.33
C SER A 105 1.98 2.34 -0.79
N LEU A 106 0.69 2.13 -0.85
CA LEU A 106 0.10 0.93 -1.41
C LEU A 106 0.10 1.04 -2.94
N ILE A 107 0.61 0.02 -3.60
CA ILE A 107 0.69 -0.07 -5.04
C ILE A 107 -0.17 -1.24 -5.53
N ILE A 108 -0.89 -1.03 -6.60
CA ILE A 108 -1.70 -2.05 -7.25
C ILE A 108 -1.30 -2.21 -8.72
N SER A 109 -1.49 -3.40 -9.25
CA SER A 109 -1.30 -3.65 -10.67
C SER A 109 -2.34 -2.91 -11.53
N GLY A 110 -1.99 -2.62 -12.77
CA GLY A 110 -2.92 -2.03 -13.73
C GLY A 110 -4.13 -2.94 -14.00
N GLU A 111 -3.94 -4.24 -13.90
CA GLU A 111 -5.03 -5.22 -14.02
C GLU A 111 -6.04 -5.10 -12.88
N LEU A 112 -5.57 -5.02 -11.64
CA LEU A 112 -6.43 -4.83 -10.48
C LEU A 112 -7.14 -3.47 -10.53
N LYS A 113 -6.44 -2.42 -10.98
CA LYS A 113 -7.06 -1.10 -11.18
C LYS A 113 -8.23 -1.19 -12.15
N ARG A 114 -8.04 -1.83 -13.32
CA ARG A 114 -9.13 -2.02 -14.29
C ARG A 114 -10.29 -2.82 -13.72
N ALA A 115 -10.01 -3.85 -12.92
CA ALA A 115 -11.03 -4.64 -12.25
C ALA A 115 -11.86 -3.81 -11.27
N PHE A 116 -11.21 -2.92 -10.51
CA PHE A 116 -11.88 -1.99 -9.61
C PHE A 116 -12.80 -1.04 -10.36
N GLU A 117 -12.32 -0.45 -11.45
CA GLU A 117 -13.12 0.44 -12.31
C GLU A 117 -14.32 -0.28 -12.91
N ALA A 118 -14.13 -1.49 -13.43
CA ALA A 118 -15.21 -2.31 -13.99
C ALA A 118 -16.26 -2.72 -12.95
N ALA A 119 -15.85 -2.92 -11.70
CA ALA A 119 -16.74 -3.28 -10.59
C ALA A 119 -17.40 -2.05 -9.93
N GLY A 120 -17.13 -0.83 -10.40
CA GLY A 120 -17.69 0.39 -9.85
C GLY A 120 -17.14 0.76 -8.47
N VAL A 121 -15.92 0.36 -8.14
CA VAL A 121 -15.25 0.77 -6.90
C VAL A 121 -15.00 2.27 -6.92
N THR A 122 -15.44 2.96 -5.88
CA THR A 122 -15.30 4.41 -5.72
C THR A 122 -14.47 4.76 -4.48
N GLY A 123 -14.10 6.03 -4.33
CA GLY A 123 -13.34 6.51 -3.17
C GLY A 123 -11.84 6.25 -3.26
N ILE A 124 -11.33 5.83 -4.40
CA ILE A 124 -9.91 5.61 -4.63
C ILE A 124 -9.39 6.64 -5.64
N GLN A 125 -8.32 7.30 -5.26
CA GLN A 125 -7.56 8.14 -6.17
C GLN A 125 -6.28 7.40 -6.60
N TYR A 126 -6.08 7.27 -7.89
CA TYR A 126 -4.91 6.59 -8.45
C TYR A 126 -3.87 7.59 -8.92
N ARG A 127 -2.62 7.28 -8.63
CA ARG A 127 -1.46 7.94 -9.21
C ARG A 127 -0.63 6.89 -9.95
N ARG A 128 -0.25 7.19 -11.17
CA ARG A 128 0.62 6.31 -11.95
C ARG A 128 2.02 6.31 -11.34
N VAL A 129 2.58 5.12 -11.19
CA VAL A 129 4.00 4.89 -10.91
C VAL A 129 4.59 4.14 -12.11
N SER A 130 5.70 4.56 -12.58
CA SER A 130 6.27 3.94 -13.78
C SER A 130 7.76 3.69 -13.66
#